data_f8d92f988934d110c8d3a3754a96dafe
#
_entry.id   f8d92f988934d110c8d3a3754a96dafe
#
_cell.length_a   1.000
_cell.length_b   1.000
_cell.length_c   1.000
_cell.angle_alpha   90.00
_cell.angle_beta   90.00
_cell.angle_gamma   90.00
#
_symmetry.space_group_name_H-M   'P 1'
#
loop_
_entity.id
_entity.type
_entity.pdbx_description
1 polymer ?
#
loop_
_entity_poly.entity_id
_entity_poly.type
_entity_poly.pdbx_seq_one_letter_code
_entity_poly.pdbx_strand_id
1 'polypeptide(L)'
;PHGTVDIIPLFETIEDLEAGESILRDLWNVPLYRHYLAQRGNVQEVMLGYSDSNKDGGYFAANWALYDAELNIVQACKDNGVNLRLFHGRGGTVGRGGGPSYDAILAQPQGAVQGSVRITEQGEIISAKYGHPSAARRNLEALVSATLEASLLDVDELTDRTRAYAIMRDISRLSQEKYASLMHNDPGFIEYFTTSTPLQEIGALNIGSRPSARKQTTSISDLRAIPWVLAWSQSRVMLPGWFGVGTALKQWIGDSEERLEELRELSRTWPFFASILDNMAQVMSKADMQLTKLYSTLVGDKEIADRVYNAIAEEYTLTLEMFLKVTEQEHLLAENPALERSVRSRFPY
;
A
#
# COMPACT_ATOMS: atom_id res chain seq x y z
N PRO A 1 -26.02 14.24 -26.81
CA PRO A 1 -26.54 13.31 -25.80
C PRO A 1 -26.06 13.77 -24.41
N HIS A 2 -26.99 13.95 -23.50
CA HIS A 2 -26.63 14.25 -22.11
C HIS A 2 -26.17 12.95 -21.46
N GLY A 3 -24.90 12.90 -21.02
CA GLY A 3 -24.38 11.76 -20.27
C GLY A 3 -24.99 11.73 -18.86
N THR A 4 -25.50 10.56 -18.47
CA THR A 4 -26.16 10.37 -17.17
C THR A 4 -25.28 9.63 -16.15
N VAL A 5 -24.11 9.13 -16.58
CA VAL A 5 -23.16 8.37 -15.75
C VAL A 5 -21.75 8.93 -15.89
N ASP A 6 -20.95 8.84 -14.83
CA ASP A 6 -19.52 9.17 -14.88
C ASP A 6 -18.72 7.97 -15.42
N ILE A 7 -17.70 8.25 -16.21
CA ILE A 7 -16.71 7.25 -16.64
C ILE A 7 -15.48 7.43 -15.76
N ILE A 8 -15.17 6.42 -14.96
CA ILE A 8 -14.11 6.46 -13.95
C ILE A 8 -13.02 5.46 -14.37
N PRO A 9 -11.90 5.93 -14.92
CA PRO A 9 -10.74 5.08 -15.16
C PRO A 9 -10.24 4.48 -13.85
N LEU A 10 -9.81 3.21 -13.89
CA LEU A 10 -9.22 2.50 -12.77
C LEU A 10 -7.80 2.08 -13.16
N PHE A 11 -6.83 2.45 -12.33
CA PHE A 11 -5.43 2.05 -12.45
C PHE A 11 -5.08 1.14 -11.28
N GLU A 12 -4.77 -0.13 -11.56
CA GLU A 12 -4.60 -1.18 -10.54
C GLU A 12 -3.17 -1.69 -10.42
N THR A 13 -2.43 -1.83 -11.53
CA THR A 13 -1.03 -2.28 -11.54
C THR A 13 -0.06 -1.11 -11.45
N ILE A 14 1.22 -1.37 -11.17
CA ILE A 14 2.26 -0.32 -11.21
C ILE A 14 2.35 0.28 -12.62
N GLU A 15 2.31 -0.56 -13.66
CA GLU A 15 2.33 -0.12 -15.06
C GLU A 15 1.14 0.79 -15.41
N ASP A 16 -0.08 0.45 -14.94
CA ASP A 16 -1.26 1.31 -15.12
C ASP A 16 -1.10 2.66 -14.42
N LEU A 17 -0.54 2.67 -13.21
CA LEU A 17 -0.31 3.89 -12.44
C LEU A 17 0.70 4.80 -13.14
N GLU A 18 1.79 4.24 -13.66
CA GLU A 18 2.79 4.98 -14.45
C GLU A 18 2.21 5.55 -15.75
N ALA A 19 1.31 4.81 -16.40
CA ALA A 19 0.65 5.24 -17.64
C ALA A 19 -0.55 6.19 -17.40
N GLY A 20 -1.02 6.33 -16.17
CA GLY A 20 -2.29 6.99 -15.83
C GLY A 20 -2.41 8.42 -16.37
N GLU A 21 -1.35 9.22 -16.25
CA GLU A 21 -1.31 10.59 -16.78
C GLU A 21 -1.53 10.62 -18.31
N SER A 22 -0.77 9.82 -19.05
CA SER A 22 -0.85 9.79 -20.51
C SER A 22 -2.21 9.32 -21.00
N ILE A 23 -2.77 8.29 -20.38
CA ILE A 23 -4.11 7.76 -20.68
C ILE A 23 -5.18 8.84 -20.47
N LEU A 24 -5.10 9.60 -19.38
CA LEU A 24 -6.06 10.69 -19.13
C LEU A 24 -5.92 11.83 -20.13
N ARG A 25 -4.70 12.23 -20.48
CA ARG A 25 -4.46 13.26 -21.51
C ARG A 25 -5.04 12.83 -22.87
N ASP A 26 -4.81 11.58 -23.27
CA ASP A 26 -5.37 11.04 -24.52
C ASP A 26 -6.90 11.00 -24.47
N LEU A 27 -7.49 10.60 -23.35
CA LEU A 27 -8.94 10.57 -23.16
C LEU A 27 -9.55 11.99 -23.30
N TRP A 28 -8.91 13.01 -22.70
CA TRP A 28 -9.38 14.40 -22.78
C TRP A 28 -9.16 15.03 -24.16
N ASN A 29 -8.28 14.50 -24.98
CA ASN A 29 -8.08 14.91 -26.36
C ASN A 29 -9.18 14.39 -27.31
N VAL A 30 -10.02 13.42 -26.87
CA VAL A 30 -11.19 12.97 -27.62
C VAL A 30 -12.29 14.02 -27.51
N PRO A 31 -12.69 14.72 -28.64
CA PRO A 31 -13.61 15.86 -28.57
C PRO A 31 -14.97 15.52 -27.94
N LEU A 32 -15.50 14.33 -28.22
CA LEU A 32 -16.76 13.86 -27.65
C LEU A 32 -16.64 13.71 -26.12
N TYR A 33 -15.54 13.15 -25.62
CA TYR A 33 -15.31 12.99 -24.19
C TYR A 33 -15.11 14.34 -23.51
N ARG A 34 -14.36 15.25 -24.13
CA ARG A 34 -14.16 16.61 -23.61
C ARG A 34 -15.47 17.37 -23.47
N HIS A 35 -16.34 17.27 -24.49
CA HIS A 35 -17.68 17.85 -24.42
C HIS A 35 -18.53 17.25 -23.29
N TYR A 36 -18.47 15.93 -23.16
CA TYR A 36 -19.15 15.21 -22.07
C TYR A 36 -18.66 15.65 -20.69
N LEU A 37 -17.36 15.76 -20.49
CA LEU A 37 -16.74 16.20 -19.24
C LEU A 37 -17.17 17.65 -18.89
N ALA A 38 -17.21 18.55 -19.87
CA ALA A 38 -17.66 19.93 -19.69
C ALA A 38 -19.12 20.01 -19.20
N GLN A 39 -20.00 19.17 -19.68
CA GLN A 39 -21.40 19.10 -19.23
C GLN A 39 -21.52 18.62 -17.76
N ARG A 40 -20.49 18.00 -17.20
CA ARG A 40 -20.42 17.48 -15.84
C ARG A 40 -19.53 18.34 -14.93
N GLY A 41 -19.37 19.63 -15.24
CA GLY A 41 -18.61 20.57 -14.42
C GLY A 41 -17.10 20.43 -14.51
N ASN A 42 -16.59 19.78 -15.57
CA ASN A 42 -15.16 19.48 -15.77
C ASN A 42 -14.53 18.69 -14.60
N VAL A 43 -15.28 17.80 -13.98
CA VAL A 43 -14.77 16.93 -12.92
C VAL A 43 -14.42 15.56 -13.50
N GLN A 44 -13.17 15.16 -13.38
CA GLN A 44 -12.70 13.80 -13.67
C GLN A 44 -12.50 13.04 -12.37
N GLU A 45 -13.24 11.97 -12.21
CA GLU A 45 -12.97 11.01 -11.14
C GLU A 45 -12.05 9.91 -11.65
N VAL A 46 -11.04 9.54 -10.85
CA VAL A 46 -10.06 8.49 -11.15
C VAL A 46 -9.96 7.55 -9.98
N MET A 47 -10.10 6.25 -10.22
CA MET A 47 -9.95 5.24 -9.18
C MET A 47 -8.53 4.68 -9.17
N LEU A 48 -7.94 4.60 -7.99
CA LEU A 48 -6.63 4.03 -7.75
C LEU A 48 -6.76 2.70 -6.99
N GLY A 49 -6.12 1.66 -7.51
CA GLY A 49 -6.11 0.32 -6.95
C GLY A 49 -4.86 0.07 -6.10
N TYR A 50 -5.07 -0.26 -4.83
CA TYR A 50 -4.01 -0.45 -3.84
C TYR A 50 -3.56 -1.91 -3.70
N SER A 51 -4.49 -2.84 -3.81
CA SER A 51 -4.24 -4.25 -3.50
C SER A 51 -3.47 -4.96 -4.59
N ASP A 52 -3.81 -4.68 -5.84
CA ASP A 52 -3.22 -5.34 -7.00
C ASP A 52 -1.83 -4.80 -7.26
N SER A 53 -1.59 -3.49 -7.13
CA SER A 53 -0.25 -2.89 -7.21
C SER A 53 0.68 -3.41 -6.11
N ASN A 54 0.19 -3.58 -4.87
CA ASN A 54 0.97 -4.17 -3.77
C ASN A 54 1.35 -5.63 -4.05
N LYS A 55 0.41 -6.43 -4.57
CA LYS A 55 0.69 -7.81 -4.97
C LYS A 55 1.69 -7.89 -6.13
N ASP A 56 1.66 -6.93 -7.04
CA ASP A 56 2.50 -6.87 -8.23
C ASP A 56 3.95 -6.49 -7.90
N GLY A 57 4.17 -5.38 -7.23
CA GLY A 57 5.49 -4.79 -7.00
C GLY A 57 5.99 -4.78 -5.57
N GLY A 58 5.19 -5.22 -4.60
CA GLY A 58 5.51 -5.17 -3.17
C GLY A 58 5.11 -3.85 -2.51
N TYR A 59 5.28 -3.83 -1.19
CA TYR A 59 4.71 -2.79 -0.32
C TYR A 59 5.21 -1.37 -0.66
N PHE A 60 6.53 -1.19 -0.66
CA PHE A 60 7.11 0.15 -0.85
C PHE A 60 6.89 0.67 -2.26
N ALA A 61 7.15 -0.18 -3.26
CA ALA A 61 6.99 0.20 -4.67
C ALA A 61 5.54 0.57 -5.01
N ALA A 62 4.56 -0.17 -4.52
CA ALA A 62 3.15 0.15 -4.73
C ALA A 62 2.74 1.47 -4.10
N ASN A 63 3.19 1.77 -2.87
CA ASN A 63 2.87 3.05 -2.22
C ASN A 63 3.52 4.23 -2.96
N TRP A 64 4.78 4.08 -3.40
CA TRP A 64 5.42 5.12 -4.19
C TRP A 64 4.74 5.31 -5.55
N ALA A 65 4.43 4.24 -6.27
CA ALA A 65 3.76 4.32 -7.56
C ALA A 65 2.40 5.04 -7.46
N LEU A 66 1.65 4.81 -6.39
CA LEU A 66 0.40 5.53 -6.11
C LEU A 66 0.65 7.02 -5.90
N TYR A 67 1.62 7.38 -5.07
CA TYR A 67 1.95 8.77 -4.79
C TYR A 67 2.45 9.52 -6.05
N ASP A 68 3.35 8.90 -6.82
CA ASP A 68 3.88 9.47 -8.07
C ASP A 68 2.77 9.61 -9.13
N ALA A 69 1.87 8.63 -9.24
CA ALA A 69 0.70 8.72 -10.11
C ALA A 69 -0.24 9.88 -9.70
N GLU A 70 -0.50 10.05 -8.41
CA GLU A 70 -1.31 11.16 -7.91
C GLU A 70 -0.68 12.51 -8.26
N LEU A 71 0.64 12.69 -8.11
CA LEU A 71 1.36 13.90 -8.52
C LEU A 71 1.17 14.19 -10.01
N ASN A 72 1.39 13.19 -10.85
CA ASN A 72 1.32 13.33 -12.30
C ASN A 72 -0.13 13.61 -12.77
N ILE A 73 -1.12 12.95 -12.19
CA ILE A 73 -2.54 13.17 -12.49
C ILE A 73 -2.98 14.57 -12.03
N VAL A 74 -2.56 15.03 -10.85
CA VAL A 74 -2.83 16.39 -10.38
C VAL A 74 -2.29 17.43 -11.36
N GLN A 75 -1.06 17.26 -11.84
CA GLN A 75 -0.45 18.15 -12.79
C GLN A 75 -1.18 18.12 -14.14
N ALA A 76 -1.51 16.92 -14.65
CA ALA A 76 -2.28 16.78 -15.89
C ALA A 76 -3.65 17.46 -15.82
N CYS A 77 -4.34 17.34 -14.68
CA CYS A 77 -5.62 18.00 -14.45
C CYS A 77 -5.49 19.52 -14.47
N LYS A 78 -4.47 20.07 -13.78
CA LYS A 78 -4.18 21.52 -13.79
C LYS A 78 -3.93 22.04 -15.22
N ASP A 79 -3.08 21.36 -15.98
CA ASP A 79 -2.72 21.74 -17.35
C ASP A 79 -3.92 21.76 -18.29
N ASN A 80 -4.92 20.91 -18.03
CA ASN A 80 -6.09 20.75 -18.89
C ASN A 80 -7.36 21.45 -18.36
N GLY A 81 -7.29 22.16 -17.23
CA GLY A 81 -8.44 22.82 -16.61
C GLY A 81 -9.53 21.83 -16.20
N VAL A 82 -9.13 20.67 -15.66
CA VAL A 82 -9.99 19.62 -15.16
C VAL A 82 -9.90 19.59 -13.64
N ASN A 83 -11.02 19.47 -12.94
CA ASN A 83 -11.06 19.26 -11.51
C ASN A 83 -10.91 17.77 -11.20
N LEU A 84 -9.97 17.42 -10.34
CA LEU A 84 -9.71 16.04 -9.95
C LEU A 84 -10.59 15.63 -8.76
N ARG A 85 -11.10 14.40 -8.82
CA ARG A 85 -11.61 13.70 -7.65
C ARG A 85 -11.01 12.28 -7.61
N LEU A 86 -10.14 12.02 -6.64
CA LEU A 86 -9.59 10.68 -6.47
C LEU A 86 -10.57 9.76 -5.74
N PHE A 87 -10.61 8.53 -6.19
CA PHE A 87 -11.37 7.45 -5.62
C PHE A 87 -10.41 6.33 -5.19
N HIS A 88 -10.19 6.22 -3.89
CA HIS A 88 -9.23 5.28 -3.32
C HIS A 88 -9.86 3.93 -3.06
N GLY A 89 -9.43 2.91 -3.82
CA GLY A 89 -9.80 1.50 -3.64
C GLY A 89 -9.06 0.84 -2.48
N ARG A 90 -9.05 1.49 -1.30
CA ARG A 90 -8.31 1.01 -0.12
C ARG A 90 -8.99 -0.19 0.53
N GLY A 91 -8.19 -1.21 0.87
CA GLY A 91 -8.64 -2.31 1.71
C GLY A 91 -8.50 -2.01 3.21
N GLY A 92 -8.98 -2.91 4.07
CA GLY A 92 -8.89 -2.76 5.52
C GLY A 92 -7.51 -3.06 6.13
N THR A 93 -6.62 -3.74 5.41
CA THR A 93 -5.27 -4.12 5.88
C THR A 93 -4.19 -3.35 5.14
N VAL A 94 -3.00 -3.22 5.76
CA VAL A 94 -1.85 -2.50 5.17
C VAL A 94 -1.46 -3.07 3.80
N GLY A 95 -1.40 -4.40 3.63
CA GLY A 95 -1.14 -5.04 2.34
C GLY A 95 -2.20 -4.80 1.26
N ARG A 96 -3.28 -4.09 1.59
CA ARG A 96 -4.33 -3.63 0.68
C ARG A 96 -4.51 -2.10 0.73
N GLY A 97 -3.49 -1.36 1.16
CA GLY A 97 -3.51 0.07 1.33
C GLY A 97 -4.31 0.56 2.55
N GLY A 98 -4.59 -0.32 3.52
CA GLY A 98 -5.25 0.03 4.79
C GLY A 98 -4.34 0.86 5.70
N GLY A 99 -4.93 1.41 6.76
CA GLY A 99 -4.28 2.24 7.77
C GLY A 99 -5.25 3.29 8.30
N PRO A 100 -4.83 4.12 9.28
CA PRO A 100 -5.64 5.22 9.77
C PRO A 100 -6.07 6.14 8.63
N SER A 101 -7.36 6.46 8.55
CA SER A 101 -7.90 7.23 7.42
C SER A 101 -7.41 8.68 7.43
N TYR A 102 -7.24 9.26 8.62
CA TYR A 102 -6.76 10.62 8.80
C TYR A 102 -5.33 10.77 8.22
N ASP A 103 -4.39 9.97 8.73
CA ASP A 103 -2.98 10.02 8.31
C ASP A 103 -2.81 9.72 6.82
N ALA A 104 -3.59 8.77 6.31
CA ALA A 104 -3.55 8.41 4.90
C ALA A 104 -4.09 9.49 3.95
N ILE A 105 -5.00 10.35 4.39
CA ILE A 105 -5.47 11.50 3.60
C ILE A 105 -4.39 12.58 3.60
N LEU A 106 -3.76 12.86 4.76
CA LEU A 106 -2.67 13.84 4.86
C LEU A 106 -1.38 13.39 4.17
N ALA A 107 -1.19 12.09 4.00
CA ALA A 107 -0.04 11.51 3.30
C ALA A 107 -0.11 11.63 1.77
N GLN A 108 -1.22 12.11 1.20
CA GLN A 108 -1.37 12.33 -0.24
C GLN A 108 -0.63 13.60 -0.69
N PRO A 109 -0.19 13.67 -1.96
CA PRO A 109 0.47 14.86 -2.46
C PRO A 109 -0.48 16.06 -2.50
N GLN A 110 0.10 17.24 -2.37
CA GLN A 110 -0.65 18.49 -2.41
C GLN A 110 -1.46 18.62 -3.71
N GLY A 111 -2.75 18.93 -3.56
CA GLY A 111 -3.69 19.05 -4.67
C GLY A 111 -4.37 17.75 -5.09
N ALA A 112 -4.05 16.62 -4.48
CA ALA A 112 -4.77 15.36 -4.68
C ALA A 112 -6.18 15.41 -4.04
N VAL A 113 -6.30 16.07 -2.89
CA VAL A 113 -7.58 16.31 -2.20
C VAL A 113 -8.05 17.73 -2.52
N GLN A 114 -9.21 17.85 -3.17
CA GLN A 114 -9.81 19.12 -3.60
C GLN A 114 -11.22 19.29 -3.01
N GLY A 115 -11.33 19.41 -1.69
CA GLY A 115 -12.59 19.56 -0.96
C GLY A 115 -13.44 18.29 -0.89
N SER A 116 -12.99 17.19 -1.50
CA SER A 116 -13.68 15.91 -1.46
C SER A 116 -12.70 14.73 -1.64
N VAL A 117 -13.01 13.63 -0.99
CA VAL A 117 -12.31 12.35 -1.17
C VAL A 117 -13.34 11.24 -1.26
N ARG A 118 -13.09 10.26 -2.12
CA ARG A 118 -13.91 9.06 -2.20
C ARG A 118 -13.10 7.84 -1.82
N ILE A 119 -13.59 7.05 -0.86
CA ILE A 119 -12.92 5.87 -0.34
C ILE A 119 -13.88 4.69 -0.41
N THR A 120 -13.42 3.56 -0.95
CA THR A 120 -14.14 2.29 -0.82
C THR A 120 -13.76 1.63 0.49
N GLU A 121 -14.73 1.41 1.35
CA GLU A 121 -14.57 0.56 2.53
C GLU A 121 -15.35 -0.74 2.35
N GLN A 122 -14.85 -1.83 2.90
CA GLN A 122 -15.55 -3.11 2.86
C GLN A 122 -16.65 -3.15 3.92
N GLY A 123 -17.68 -3.98 3.70
CA GLY A 123 -18.86 -4.02 4.56
C GLY A 123 -18.56 -4.27 6.05
N GLU A 124 -17.62 -5.16 6.35
CA GLU A 124 -17.15 -5.42 7.72
C GLU A 124 -16.46 -4.20 8.36
N ILE A 125 -15.71 -3.45 7.58
CA ILE A 125 -15.06 -2.20 8.03
C ILE A 125 -16.12 -1.12 8.27
N ILE A 126 -17.10 -0.98 7.39
CA ILE A 126 -18.22 -0.04 7.55
C ILE A 126 -18.97 -0.34 8.85
N SER A 127 -19.28 -1.61 9.12
CA SER A 127 -19.95 -2.00 10.36
C SER A 127 -19.13 -1.69 11.61
N ALA A 128 -17.81 -1.94 11.57
CA ALA A 128 -16.90 -1.66 12.68
C ALA A 128 -16.75 -0.15 12.96
N LYS A 129 -16.64 0.66 11.90
CA LYS A 129 -16.41 2.13 12.02
C LYS A 129 -17.69 2.90 12.32
N TYR A 130 -18.82 2.50 11.73
CA TYR A 130 -20.05 3.30 11.71
C TYR A 130 -21.25 2.64 12.37
N GLY A 131 -21.14 1.39 12.83
CA GLY A 131 -22.24 0.66 13.47
C GLY A 131 -22.64 1.16 14.85
N HIS A 132 -21.77 1.93 15.52
CA HIS A 132 -22.06 2.53 16.83
C HIS A 132 -21.93 4.06 16.75
N PRO A 133 -22.89 4.86 17.29
CA PRO A 133 -22.91 6.31 17.10
C PRO A 133 -21.64 7.05 17.52
N SER A 134 -21.02 6.70 18.67
CA SER A 134 -19.79 7.35 19.11
C SER A 134 -18.58 6.99 18.24
N ALA A 135 -18.48 5.74 17.76
CA ALA A 135 -17.45 5.35 16.82
C ALA A 135 -17.65 6.02 15.46
N ALA A 136 -18.90 6.06 14.97
CA ALA A 136 -19.25 6.71 13.72
C ALA A 136 -18.88 8.20 13.75
N ARG A 137 -19.24 8.92 14.82
CA ARG A 137 -18.89 10.33 14.99
C ARG A 137 -17.38 10.55 14.92
N ARG A 138 -16.59 9.79 15.68
CA ARG A 138 -15.13 9.90 15.69
C ARG A 138 -14.51 9.65 14.30
N ASN A 139 -14.98 8.61 13.61
CA ASN A 139 -14.46 8.29 12.28
C ASN A 139 -14.84 9.34 11.23
N LEU A 140 -16.08 9.90 11.31
CA LEU A 140 -16.51 10.99 10.42
C LEU A 140 -15.77 12.30 10.72
N GLU A 141 -15.57 12.66 11.98
CA GLU A 141 -14.77 13.82 12.38
C GLU A 141 -13.34 13.70 11.83
N ALA A 142 -12.70 12.53 11.94
CA ALA A 142 -11.37 12.28 11.37
C ALA A 142 -11.33 12.46 9.85
N LEU A 143 -12.33 11.92 9.13
CA LEU A 143 -12.41 12.07 7.67
C LEU A 143 -12.62 13.52 7.24
N VAL A 144 -13.53 14.25 7.91
CA VAL A 144 -13.82 15.65 7.59
C VAL A 144 -12.61 16.53 7.88
N SER A 145 -11.99 16.38 9.07
CA SER A 145 -10.80 17.16 9.44
C SER A 145 -9.66 16.93 8.46
N ALA A 146 -9.32 15.66 8.15
CA ALA A 146 -8.26 15.35 7.22
C ALA A 146 -8.54 15.91 5.81
N THR A 147 -9.80 15.83 5.33
CA THR A 147 -10.19 16.39 4.03
C THR A 147 -10.05 17.90 4.00
N LEU A 148 -10.43 18.60 5.07
CA LEU A 148 -10.27 20.04 5.16
C LEU A 148 -8.79 20.44 5.22
N GLU A 149 -8.00 19.78 6.07
CA GLU A 149 -6.56 20.05 6.19
C GLU A 149 -5.82 19.82 4.90
N ALA A 150 -5.98 18.65 4.26
CA ALA A 150 -5.34 18.33 2.99
C ALA A 150 -5.78 19.24 1.83
N SER A 151 -7.00 19.82 1.91
CA SER A 151 -7.50 20.74 0.88
C SER A 151 -7.03 22.17 1.03
N LEU A 152 -6.76 22.61 2.26
CA LEU A 152 -6.54 24.02 2.60
C LEU A 152 -5.10 24.33 3.04
N LEU A 153 -4.37 23.32 3.52
CA LEU A 153 -3.03 23.49 4.08
C LEU A 153 -2.00 22.72 3.23
N ASP A 154 -0.78 23.21 3.25
CA ASP A 154 0.40 22.43 2.83
C ASP A 154 0.88 21.68 4.08
N VAL A 155 0.67 20.38 4.12
CA VAL A 155 0.90 19.56 5.31
C VAL A 155 2.28 18.89 5.32
N ASP A 156 3.02 18.95 4.23
CA ASP A 156 4.39 18.48 4.20
C ASP A 156 5.40 19.63 4.49
N GLU A 157 6.44 19.31 5.26
CA GLU A 157 7.51 20.24 5.62
C GLU A 157 8.77 20.02 4.77
N LEU A 158 8.62 19.43 3.57
CA LEU A 158 9.74 19.14 2.68
C LEU A 158 10.42 20.42 2.18
N THR A 159 11.71 20.54 2.44
CA THR A 159 12.54 21.63 1.95
C THR A 159 12.98 21.44 0.50
N ASP A 160 13.21 20.19 0.09
CA ASP A 160 13.56 19.79 -1.29
C ASP A 160 12.72 18.59 -1.76
N ARG A 161 11.55 18.89 -2.36
CA ARG A 161 10.66 17.87 -2.92
C ARG A 161 11.33 17.08 -4.04
N THR A 162 12.15 17.71 -4.87
CA THR A 162 12.82 17.03 -6.00
C THR A 162 13.77 15.96 -5.48
N ARG A 163 14.55 16.26 -4.46
CA ARG A 163 15.45 15.31 -3.81
C ARG A 163 14.69 14.20 -3.12
N ALA A 164 13.64 14.51 -2.36
CA ALA A 164 12.80 13.54 -1.67
C ALA A 164 12.16 12.55 -2.65
N TYR A 165 11.62 13.02 -3.78
CA TYR A 165 11.03 12.15 -4.81
C TYR A 165 12.07 11.28 -5.51
N ALA A 166 13.28 11.79 -5.75
CA ALA A 166 14.37 10.99 -6.30
C ALA A 166 14.78 9.86 -5.35
N ILE A 167 14.88 10.15 -4.05
CA ILE A 167 15.16 9.14 -3.00
C ILE A 167 14.09 8.04 -3.01
N MET A 168 12.82 8.41 -2.98
CA MET A 168 11.74 7.42 -2.96
C MET A 168 11.69 6.57 -4.24
N ARG A 169 11.98 7.16 -5.40
CA ARG A 169 12.06 6.42 -6.66
C ARG A 169 13.17 5.37 -6.65
N ASP A 170 14.34 5.72 -6.11
CA ASP A 170 15.45 4.79 -5.98
C ASP A 170 15.13 3.64 -5.02
N ILE A 171 14.60 3.95 -3.83
CA ILE A 171 14.21 2.95 -2.84
C ILE A 171 13.08 2.06 -3.37
N SER A 172 12.10 2.65 -4.07
CA SER A 172 11.00 1.91 -4.71
C SER A 172 11.52 0.86 -5.68
N ARG A 173 12.42 1.24 -6.59
CA ARG A 173 13.05 0.33 -7.54
C ARG A 173 13.80 -0.81 -6.84
N LEU A 174 14.62 -0.49 -5.85
CA LEU A 174 15.36 -1.49 -5.07
C LEU A 174 14.43 -2.46 -4.32
N SER A 175 13.35 -1.93 -3.76
CA SER A 175 12.34 -2.74 -3.06
C SER A 175 11.60 -3.68 -4.03
N GLN A 176 11.23 -3.18 -5.20
CA GLN A 176 10.58 -3.97 -6.24
C GLN A 176 11.50 -5.08 -6.77
N GLU A 177 12.77 -4.79 -7.01
CA GLU A 177 13.77 -5.77 -7.40
C GLU A 177 13.92 -6.89 -6.37
N LYS A 178 14.01 -6.55 -5.09
CA LYS A 178 14.04 -7.54 -3.99
C LYS A 178 12.76 -8.35 -3.92
N TYR A 179 11.60 -7.71 -4.03
CA TYR A 179 10.31 -8.38 -4.04
C TYR A 179 10.23 -9.37 -5.22
N ALA A 180 10.54 -8.93 -6.43
CA ALA A 180 10.50 -9.76 -7.62
C ALA A 180 11.47 -10.94 -7.55
N SER A 181 12.62 -10.79 -6.91
CA SER A 181 13.62 -11.86 -6.78
C SER A 181 13.07 -13.11 -6.11
N LEU A 182 12.16 -12.96 -5.15
CA LEU A 182 11.50 -14.08 -4.47
C LEU A 182 10.14 -14.41 -5.10
N MET A 183 9.29 -13.40 -5.30
CA MET A 183 7.89 -13.61 -5.68
C MET A 183 7.71 -14.05 -7.14
N HIS A 184 8.52 -13.53 -8.03
CA HIS A 184 8.37 -13.77 -9.47
C HIS A 184 9.47 -14.66 -10.06
N ASN A 185 10.67 -14.60 -9.48
CA ASN A 185 11.84 -15.24 -10.07
C ASN A 185 12.28 -16.53 -9.36
N ASP A 186 11.83 -16.80 -8.13
CA ASP A 186 12.13 -18.06 -7.45
C ASP A 186 11.18 -19.17 -7.93
N PRO A 187 11.71 -20.23 -8.56
CA PRO A 187 10.88 -21.30 -9.15
C PRO A 187 10.11 -22.13 -8.12
N GLY A 188 10.53 -22.13 -6.85
CA GLY A 188 9.87 -22.87 -5.77
C GLY A 188 8.88 -22.03 -4.96
N PHE A 189 8.79 -20.73 -5.23
CA PHE A 189 7.98 -19.85 -4.41
C PHE A 189 6.48 -20.19 -4.41
N ILE A 190 5.91 -20.54 -5.56
CA ILE A 190 4.49 -20.91 -5.65
C ILE A 190 4.20 -22.18 -4.85
N GLU A 191 5.07 -23.18 -4.90
CA GLU A 191 4.94 -24.40 -4.10
C GLU A 191 5.01 -24.06 -2.61
N TYR A 192 5.99 -23.27 -2.19
CA TYR A 192 6.10 -22.81 -0.82
C TYR A 192 4.83 -22.09 -0.37
N PHE A 193 4.39 -21.08 -1.12
CA PHE A 193 3.24 -20.27 -0.77
C PHE A 193 1.95 -21.09 -0.65
N THR A 194 1.66 -21.95 -1.63
CA THR A 194 0.42 -22.74 -1.65
C THR A 194 0.40 -23.83 -0.59
N THR A 195 1.55 -24.26 -0.10
CA THR A 195 1.68 -25.35 0.89
C THR A 195 1.86 -24.82 2.31
N SER A 196 2.64 -23.75 2.51
CA SER A 196 2.91 -23.17 3.84
C SER A 196 1.84 -22.17 4.31
N THR A 197 0.83 -21.90 3.50
CA THR A 197 -0.28 -21.00 3.86
C THR A 197 -1.63 -21.70 3.67
N PRO A 198 -2.70 -21.28 4.37
CA PRO A 198 -4.03 -21.88 4.21
C PRO A 198 -4.77 -21.35 2.97
N LEU A 199 -4.06 -21.21 1.83
CA LEU A 199 -4.64 -20.69 0.60
C LEU A 199 -5.81 -21.54 0.08
N GLN A 200 -5.72 -22.87 0.22
CA GLN A 200 -6.77 -23.79 -0.24
C GLN A 200 -8.06 -23.61 0.58
N GLU A 201 -7.94 -23.50 1.91
CA GLU A 201 -9.05 -23.26 2.82
C GLU A 201 -9.69 -21.89 2.59
N ILE A 202 -8.87 -20.87 2.35
CA ILE A 202 -9.34 -19.52 1.98
C ILE A 202 -10.11 -19.57 0.66
N GLY A 203 -9.67 -20.41 -0.28
CA GLY A 203 -10.34 -20.64 -1.55
C GLY A 203 -11.78 -21.17 -1.43
N ALA A 204 -12.06 -21.92 -0.36
CA ALA A 204 -13.38 -22.46 -0.06
C ALA A 204 -14.31 -21.47 0.69
N LEU A 205 -13.78 -20.35 1.18
CA LEU A 205 -14.55 -19.34 1.90
C LEU A 205 -15.26 -18.39 0.93
N ASN A 206 -16.50 -18.03 1.25
CA ASN A 206 -17.25 -16.99 0.54
C ASN A 206 -16.77 -15.60 0.98
N ILE A 207 -15.53 -15.24 0.62
CA ILE A 207 -14.94 -13.94 0.94
C ILE A 207 -15.00 -13.04 -0.30
N GLY A 208 -15.73 -11.95 -0.18
CA GLY A 208 -15.93 -11.00 -1.27
C GLY A 208 -16.95 -11.48 -2.31
N SER A 209 -17.15 -10.67 -3.34
CA SER A 209 -18.14 -10.90 -4.39
C SER A 209 -17.68 -11.80 -5.54
N ARG A 210 -16.45 -12.32 -5.48
CA ARG A 210 -15.81 -13.03 -6.61
C ARG A 210 -15.04 -14.26 -6.12
N PRO A 211 -14.86 -15.30 -6.98
CA PRO A 211 -14.02 -16.45 -6.65
C PRO A 211 -12.60 -16.07 -6.23
N SER A 212 -11.97 -16.85 -5.38
CA SER A 212 -10.64 -16.62 -4.82
C SER A 212 -9.51 -16.60 -5.86
N ALA A 213 -9.66 -17.37 -6.92
CA ALA A 213 -8.72 -17.40 -8.04
C ALA A 213 -9.45 -17.27 -9.38
N ARG A 214 -8.76 -16.75 -10.39
CA ARG A 214 -9.27 -16.64 -11.77
C ARG A 214 -9.20 -17.99 -12.51
N LYS A 215 -8.19 -18.79 -12.18
CA LYS A 215 -7.88 -20.14 -12.71
C LYS A 215 -7.00 -20.87 -11.70
N GLN A 216 -6.56 -22.10 -12.03
CA GLN A 216 -5.57 -22.80 -11.20
C GLN A 216 -4.32 -21.94 -11.03
N THR A 217 -3.84 -21.81 -9.79
CA THR A 217 -2.72 -20.95 -9.43
C THR A 217 -1.40 -21.56 -9.93
N THR A 218 -0.80 -20.93 -10.90
CA THR A 218 0.55 -21.27 -11.42
C THR A 218 1.53 -20.10 -11.29
N SER A 219 1.00 -18.92 -11.01
CA SER A 219 1.77 -17.69 -10.78
C SER A 219 1.01 -16.79 -9.81
N ILE A 220 1.70 -15.77 -9.26
CA ILE A 220 1.06 -14.76 -8.41
C ILE A 220 -0.03 -13.98 -9.15
N SER A 221 0.15 -13.75 -10.45
CA SER A 221 -0.82 -13.02 -11.28
C SER A 221 -2.18 -13.74 -11.39
N ASP A 222 -2.22 -15.06 -11.21
CA ASP A 222 -3.46 -15.82 -11.22
C ASP A 222 -4.33 -15.60 -9.97
N LEU A 223 -3.68 -15.17 -8.87
CA LEU A 223 -4.33 -14.92 -7.60
C LEU A 223 -5.03 -13.55 -7.57
N ARG A 224 -6.11 -13.49 -6.83
CA ARG A 224 -6.70 -12.21 -6.42
C ARG A 224 -6.01 -11.65 -5.18
N ALA A 225 -6.02 -10.34 -5.03
CA ALA A 225 -5.32 -9.67 -3.94
C ALA A 225 -5.86 -10.05 -2.55
N ILE A 226 -7.17 -10.32 -2.39
CA ILE A 226 -7.75 -10.69 -1.09
C ILE A 226 -7.22 -12.04 -0.59
N PRO A 227 -7.30 -13.14 -1.34
CA PRO A 227 -6.71 -14.42 -0.95
C PRO A 227 -5.20 -14.35 -0.71
N TRP A 228 -4.47 -13.58 -1.53
CA TRP A 228 -3.04 -13.33 -1.34
C TRP A 228 -2.72 -12.75 0.03
N VAL A 229 -3.35 -11.63 0.39
CA VAL A 229 -3.10 -10.96 1.67
C VAL A 229 -3.59 -11.80 2.85
N LEU A 230 -4.75 -12.46 2.72
CA LEU A 230 -5.30 -13.31 3.79
C LEU A 230 -4.41 -14.51 4.08
N ALA A 231 -3.88 -15.19 3.07
CA ALA A 231 -3.01 -16.34 3.24
C ALA A 231 -1.77 -15.99 4.07
N TRP A 232 -1.12 -14.89 3.77
CA TRP A 232 0.02 -14.39 4.54
C TRP A 232 -0.35 -13.89 5.94
N SER A 233 -1.55 -13.35 6.11
CA SER A 233 -2.04 -12.93 7.43
C SER A 233 -2.34 -14.11 8.33
N GLN A 234 -2.98 -15.15 7.81
CA GLN A 234 -3.32 -16.35 8.58
C GLN A 234 -2.08 -17.15 8.98
N SER A 235 -1.07 -17.21 8.12
CA SER A 235 0.23 -17.85 8.43
C SER A 235 1.16 -16.98 9.27
N ARG A 236 0.74 -15.77 9.67
CA ARG A 236 1.50 -14.85 10.53
C ARG A 236 2.81 -14.36 9.92
N VAL A 237 2.98 -14.45 8.62
CA VAL A 237 4.14 -13.88 7.90
C VAL A 237 3.94 -12.40 7.62
N MET A 238 2.72 -11.99 7.33
CA MET A 238 2.34 -10.60 6.99
C MET A 238 3.14 -10.01 5.82
N LEU A 239 3.73 -10.85 4.99
CA LEU A 239 4.71 -10.53 3.94
C LEU A 239 4.35 -9.34 3.04
N PRO A 240 3.08 -9.17 2.57
CA PRO A 240 2.70 -8.06 1.70
C PRO A 240 2.81 -6.66 2.31
N GLY A 241 3.17 -6.54 3.57
CA GLY A 241 3.26 -5.24 4.26
C GLY A 241 4.67 -4.77 4.59
N TRP A 242 5.72 -5.55 4.20
CA TRP A 242 7.09 -5.19 4.60
C TRP A 242 8.21 -5.76 3.71
N PHE A 243 7.99 -6.88 2.99
CA PHE A 243 9.05 -7.58 2.27
C PHE A 243 9.67 -6.71 1.17
N GLY A 244 11.00 -6.67 1.15
CA GLY A 244 11.80 -5.90 0.22
C GLY A 244 12.24 -4.51 0.72
N VAL A 245 11.65 -4.02 1.81
CA VAL A 245 11.95 -2.67 2.32
C VAL A 245 13.31 -2.62 3.00
N GLY A 246 13.65 -3.62 3.82
CA GLY A 246 14.93 -3.66 4.53
C GLY A 246 16.12 -3.67 3.58
N THR A 247 16.08 -4.53 2.57
CA THR A 247 17.11 -4.59 1.52
C THR A 247 17.22 -3.25 0.78
N ALA A 248 16.11 -2.63 0.42
CA ALA A 248 16.09 -1.36 -0.31
C ALA A 248 16.71 -0.22 0.51
N LEU A 249 16.30 -0.08 1.77
CA LEU A 249 16.85 0.95 2.67
C LEU A 249 18.35 0.74 2.88
N LYS A 250 18.78 -0.49 3.18
CA LYS A 250 20.19 -0.81 3.37
C LYS A 250 21.04 -0.51 2.15
N GLN A 251 20.58 -0.90 0.97
CA GLN A 251 21.32 -0.66 -0.28
C GLN A 251 21.38 0.82 -0.62
N TRP A 252 20.28 1.56 -0.40
CA TRP A 252 20.25 2.99 -0.68
C TRP A 252 21.15 3.78 0.29
N ILE A 253 21.12 3.47 1.59
CA ILE A 253 21.99 4.10 2.60
C ILE A 253 23.46 3.77 2.33
N GLY A 254 23.76 2.50 2.04
CA GLY A 254 25.15 2.02 1.98
C GLY A 254 25.87 2.27 3.30
N ASP A 255 27.07 2.87 3.21
CA ASP A 255 27.89 3.26 4.37
C ASP A 255 27.82 4.78 4.65
N SER A 256 26.83 5.51 4.10
CA SER A 256 26.72 6.96 4.18
C SER A 256 25.83 7.39 5.35
N GLU A 257 26.43 8.03 6.35
CA GLU A 257 25.68 8.68 7.45
C GLU A 257 24.82 9.85 6.93
N GLU A 258 25.25 10.56 5.89
CA GLU A 258 24.48 11.64 5.28
C GLU A 258 23.15 11.12 4.69
N ARG A 259 23.19 10.01 3.94
CA ARG A 259 21.98 9.39 3.41
C ARG A 259 21.07 8.86 4.50
N LEU A 260 21.63 8.32 5.57
CA LEU A 260 20.84 7.90 6.72
C LEU A 260 20.12 9.09 7.35
N GLU A 261 20.80 10.22 7.54
CA GLU A 261 20.17 11.42 8.11
C GLU A 261 19.12 12.02 7.17
N GLU A 262 19.33 11.98 5.84
CA GLU A 262 18.27 12.33 4.88
C GLU A 262 16.99 11.52 5.11
N LEU A 263 17.09 10.20 5.32
CA LEU A 263 15.90 9.36 5.58
C LEU A 263 15.27 9.64 6.95
N ARG A 264 16.08 9.93 7.97
CA ARG A 264 15.58 10.34 9.29
C ARG A 264 14.80 11.65 9.20
N GLU A 265 15.35 12.64 8.49
CA GLU A 265 14.66 13.90 8.25
C GLU A 265 13.34 13.67 7.51
N LEU A 266 13.35 12.90 6.42
CA LEU A 266 12.11 12.57 5.67
C LEU A 266 11.08 11.82 6.52
N SER A 267 11.52 10.94 7.42
CA SER A 267 10.60 10.23 8.33
C SER A 267 9.92 11.14 9.34
N ARG A 268 10.54 12.27 9.70
CA ARG A 268 10.01 13.27 10.62
C ARG A 268 9.17 14.35 9.94
N THR A 269 9.53 14.73 8.71
CA THR A 269 8.98 15.92 8.04
C THR A 269 8.00 15.62 6.93
N TRP A 270 7.96 14.39 6.43
CA TRP A 270 7.10 14.02 5.31
C TRP A 270 6.04 12.99 5.68
N PRO A 271 4.76 13.39 5.81
CA PRO A 271 3.67 12.48 6.20
C PRO A 271 3.55 11.22 5.35
N PHE A 272 3.86 11.29 4.06
CA PHE A 272 3.86 10.11 3.18
C PHE A 272 4.86 9.06 3.66
N PHE A 273 6.13 9.43 3.86
CA PHE A 273 7.15 8.47 4.26
C PHE A 273 6.95 7.97 5.69
N ALA A 274 6.57 8.85 6.61
CA ALA A 274 6.18 8.50 7.98
C ALA A 274 5.05 7.46 7.99
N SER A 275 3.97 7.68 7.22
CA SER A 275 2.84 6.76 7.11
C SER A 275 3.23 5.38 6.57
N ILE A 276 4.14 5.30 5.60
CA ILE A 276 4.67 4.02 5.09
C ILE A 276 5.38 3.25 6.22
N LEU A 277 6.26 3.91 6.97
CA LEU A 277 7.02 3.29 8.05
C LEU A 277 6.09 2.84 9.20
N ASP A 278 5.14 3.67 9.60
CA ASP A 278 4.18 3.34 10.67
C ASP A 278 3.28 2.17 10.31
N ASN A 279 2.74 2.15 9.10
CA ASN A 279 1.92 1.05 8.62
C ASN A 279 2.74 -0.26 8.52
N MET A 280 3.99 -0.18 8.10
CA MET A 280 4.91 -1.33 8.09
C MET A 280 5.17 -1.84 9.51
N ALA A 281 5.43 -0.97 10.48
CA ALA A 281 5.61 -1.33 11.88
C ALA A 281 4.38 -2.05 12.47
N GLN A 282 3.17 -1.57 12.14
CA GLN A 282 1.92 -2.22 12.55
C GLN A 282 1.80 -3.65 12.01
N VAL A 283 2.28 -3.91 10.81
CA VAL A 283 2.21 -5.23 10.18
C VAL A 283 3.29 -6.13 10.75
N MET A 284 4.53 -5.63 10.84
CA MET A 284 5.67 -6.38 11.37
C MET A 284 5.47 -6.79 12.83
N SER A 285 4.81 -5.95 13.64
CA SER A 285 4.51 -6.28 15.05
C SER A 285 3.56 -7.48 15.23
N LYS A 286 2.88 -7.91 14.17
CA LYS A 286 2.00 -9.09 14.14
C LYS A 286 2.63 -10.30 13.44
N ALA A 287 3.77 -10.13 12.80
CA ALA A 287 4.48 -11.21 12.15
C ALA A 287 5.21 -12.08 13.18
N ASP A 288 5.30 -13.38 12.89
CA ASP A 288 5.93 -14.38 13.76
C ASP A 288 6.78 -15.33 12.92
N MET A 289 8.09 -15.17 13.01
CA MET A 289 9.03 -15.98 12.23
C MET A 289 9.18 -17.41 12.77
N GLN A 290 8.81 -17.70 14.03
CA GLN A 290 8.80 -19.05 14.56
C GLN A 290 7.61 -19.85 14.00
N LEU A 291 6.42 -19.23 13.96
CA LEU A 291 5.26 -19.82 13.28
C LEU A 291 5.51 -19.97 11.79
N THR A 292 6.14 -18.98 11.15
CA THR A 292 6.54 -19.07 9.74
C THR A 292 7.43 -20.28 9.49
N LYS A 293 8.42 -20.53 10.39
CA LYS A 293 9.27 -21.72 10.31
C LYS A 293 8.49 -23.02 10.49
N LEU A 294 7.55 -23.04 11.43
CA LEU A 294 6.69 -24.20 11.62
C LEU A 294 5.88 -24.52 10.35
N TYR A 295 5.25 -23.51 9.75
CA TYR A 295 4.49 -23.72 8.52
C TYR A 295 5.37 -24.12 7.33
N SER A 296 6.61 -23.64 7.25
CA SER A 296 7.54 -24.06 6.20
C SER A 296 7.83 -25.57 6.21
N THR A 297 7.67 -26.25 7.36
CA THR A 297 7.82 -27.71 7.45
C THR A 297 6.74 -28.50 6.69
N LEU A 298 5.65 -27.84 6.30
CA LEU A 298 4.58 -28.44 5.48
C LEU A 298 5.00 -28.58 4.01
N VAL A 299 6.02 -27.83 3.56
CA VAL A 299 6.53 -27.91 2.19
C VAL A 299 7.30 -29.21 2.02
N GLY A 300 6.89 -30.01 1.03
CA GLY A 300 7.46 -31.34 0.82
C GLY A 300 8.93 -31.32 0.39
N ASP A 301 9.31 -30.36 -0.44
CA ASP A 301 10.71 -30.14 -0.84
C ASP A 301 11.42 -29.29 0.22
N LYS A 302 12.37 -29.97 0.91
CA LYS A 302 13.11 -29.35 2.02
C LYS A 302 14.05 -28.23 1.57
N GLU A 303 14.59 -28.31 0.36
CA GLU A 303 15.46 -27.27 -0.19
C GLU A 303 14.65 -25.99 -0.48
N ILE A 304 13.48 -26.12 -1.06
CA ILE A 304 12.53 -25.02 -1.25
C ILE A 304 12.11 -24.43 0.10
N ALA A 305 11.70 -25.29 1.04
CA ALA A 305 11.26 -24.89 2.38
C ALA A 305 12.32 -24.03 3.07
N ASP A 306 13.54 -24.52 3.17
CA ASP A 306 14.63 -23.85 3.87
C ASP A 306 15.07 -22.55 3.14
N ARG A 307 15.21 -22.59 1.83
CA ARG A 307 15.65 -21.44 1.04
C ARG A 307 14.65 -20.29 1.12
N VAL A 308 13.37 -20.55 0.88
CA VAL A 308 12.35 -19.51 0.91
C VAL A 308 12.12 -18.97 2.33
N TYR A 309 12.07 -19.86 3.34
CA TYR A 309 11.97 -19.43 4.73
C TYR A 309 13.15 -18.54 5.13
N ASN A 310 14.38 -18.93 4.83
CA ASN A 310 15.55 -18.15 5.19
C ASN A 310 15.53 -16.77 4.50
N ALA A 311 15.16 -16.70 3.20
CA ALA A 311 15.02 -15.43 2.51
C ALA A 311 13.98 -14.50 3.19
N ILE A 312 12.87 -15.05 3.67
CA ILE A 312 11.83 -14.30 4.39
C ILE A 312 12.34 -13.84 5.77
N ALA A 313 12.96 -14.74 6.54
CA ALA A 313 13.43 -14.45 7.89
C ALA A 313 14.60 -13.44 7.92
N GLU A 314 15.52 -13.55 6.98
CA GLU A 314 16.62 -12.60 6.82
C GLU A 314 16.10 -11.21 6.45
N GLU A 315 15.17 -11.14 5.50
CA GLU A 315 14.56 -9.86 5.10
C GLU A 315 13.73 -9.24 6.24
N TYR A 316 13.03 -10.06 7.05
CA TYR A 316 12.32 -9.56 8.23
C TYR A 316 13.27 -8.91 9.23
N THR A 317 14.36 -9.60 9.55
CA THR A 317 15.38 -9.11 10.47
C THR A 317 16.02 -7.81 9.97
N LEU A 318 16.36 -7.77 8.69
CA LEU A 318 16.93 -6.60 8.06
C LEU A 318 15.94 -5.43 7.99
N THR A 319 14.68 -5.71 7.71
CA THR A 319 13.64 -4.66 7.67
C THR A 319 13.43 -4.06 9.06
N LEU A 320 13.42 -4.88 10.11
CA LEU A 320 13.35 -4.40 11.49
C LEU A 320 14.57 -3.53 11.86
N GLU A 321 15.77 -3.98 11.54
CA GLU A 321 17.01 -3.22 11.77
C GLU A 321 16.96 -1.86 11.08
N MET A 322 16.61 -1.83 9.79
CA MET A 322 16.57 -0.59 9.03
C MET A 322 15.45 0.35 9.49
N PHE A 323 14.28 -0.20 9.85
CA PHE A 323 13.19 0.58 10.44
C PHE A 323 13.65 1.31 11.70
N LEU A 324 14.23 0.58 12.66
CA LEU A 324 14.71 1.17 13.92
C LEU A 324 15.82 2.21 13.69
N LYS A 325 16.70 1.95 12.71
CA LYS A 325 17.80 2.87 12.36
C LYS A 325 17.30 4.18 11.73
N VAL A 326 16.28 4.12 10.88
CA VAL A 326 15.70 5.28 10.19
C VAL A 326 14.77 6.08 11.11
N THR A 327 13.93 5.40 11.89
CA THR A 327 12.95 6.07 12.76
C THR A 327 13.51 6.47 14.13
N GLU A 328 14.69 5.97 14.50
CA GLU A 328 15.31 6.15 15.82
C GLU A 328 14.45 5.61 16.98
N GLN A 329 13.47 4.74 16.67
CA GLN A 329 12.64 4.10 17.69
C GLN A 329 13.38 2.94 18.36
N GLU A 330 13.07 2.68 19.63
CA GLU A 330 13.66 1.57 20.38
C GLU A 330 13.08 0.20 20.00
N HIS A 331 11.81 0.18 19.56
CA HIS A 331 11.10 -1.03 19.14
C HIS A 331 9.91 -0.66 18.24
N LEU A 332 9.33 -1.66 17.57
CA LEU A 332 8.11 -1.48 16.78
C LEU A 332 6.96 -0.93 17.65
N LEU A 333 6.25 0.05 17.15
CA LEU A 333 5.11 0.72 17.81
C LEU A 333 5.49 1.55 19.06
N ALA A 334 6.76 1.91 19.28
CA ALA A 334 7.18 2.71 20.43
C ALA A 334 6.38 4.04 20.55
N GLU A 335 6.01 4.64 19.42
CA GLU A 335 5.22 5.88 19.37
C GLU A 335 3.70 5.65 19.47
N ASN A 336 3.24 4.38 19.48
CA ASN A 336 1.83 4.04 19.60
C ASN A 336 1.56 3.03 20.73
N PRO A 337 1.70 3.41 22.01
CA PRO A 337 1.56 2.51 23.16
C PRO A 337 0.18 1.84 23.27
N ALA A 338 -0.86 2.48 22.76
CA ALA A 338 -2.21 1.92 22.76
C ALA A 338 -2.32 0.73 21.80
N LEU A 339 -1.77 0.87 20.60
CA LEU A 339 -1.71 -0.20 19.61
C LEU A 339 -0.77 -1.31 20.04
N GLU A 340 0.40 -0.96 20.56
CA GLU A 340 1.37 -1.92 21.11
C GLU A 340 0.72 -2.83 22.17
N ARG A 341 0.05 -2.23 23.16
CA ARG A 341 -0.69 -2.98 24.19
C ARG A 341 -1.75 -3.89 23.58
N SER A 342 -2.49 -3.39 22.58
CA SER A 342 -3.51 -4.18 21.90
C SER A 342 -2.91 -5.38 21.15
N VAL A 343 -1.78 -5.19 20.48
CA VAL A 343 -1.07 -6.26 19.76
C VAL A 343 -0.55 -7.29 20.76
N ARG A 344 0.18 -6.86 21.79
CA ARG A 344 0.70 -7.77 22.83
C ARG A 344 -0.40 -8.59 23.53
N SER A 345 -1.58 -8.00 23.76
CA SER A 345 -2.69 -8.72 24.38
C SER A 345 -3.34 -9.76 23.49
N ARG A 346 -3.27 -9.58 22.17
CA ARG A 346 -3.89 -10.48 21.16
C ARG A 346 -2.92 -11.54 20.64
N PHE A 347 -1.63 -11.28 20.76
CA PHE A 347 -0.56 -12.14 20.26
C PHE A 347 0.45 -12.38 21.38
N PRO A 348 0.06 -13.17 22.42
CA PRO A 348 0.87 -13.37 23.61
C PRO A 348 2.08 -14.30 23.41
N TYR A 349 2.28 -14.85 22.23
CA TYR A 349 3.36 -15.76 21.89
C TYR A 349 4.41 -15.11 21.03
#